data_fc4e6c5515cb5c169af446d9e7ee12b4
#
_entry.id   fc4e6c5515cb5c169af446d9e7ee12b4
#
_cell.length_a   1.000
_cell.length_b   1.000
_cell.length_c   1.000
_cell.angle_alpha   90.00
_cell.angle_beta   90.00
_cell.angle_gamma   90.00
#
_symmetry.space_group_name_H-M   'P 1'
#
loop_
_entity.id
_entity.type
_entity.pdbx_description
1 polymer ?
#
loop_
_entity_poly.entity_id
_entity_poly.type
_entity_poly.pdbx_seq_one_letter_code
_entity_poly.pdbx_strand_id
1 'polypeptide(L)'
;MKYVRLYSGDDGQARFEDLEFTFVPRDFAPPAPLVDVSEPVGASAFTVIRLAAGWKDAAHPAPARQFMIVLAGSAEVAAGGETRLLSTGDVILVEDTTGPGHGTTVLEDAVIAVVRV
;
A
#
# COMPACT_ATOMS: atom_id res chain seq x y z
N MET A 1 -8.49 -1.77 11.75
CA MET A 1 -8.41 -1.47 10.31
C MET A 1 -7.42 -2.41 9.67
N LYS A 2 -7.86 -3.13 8.66
CA LYS A 2 -7.00 -4.03 7.88
C LYS A 2 -6.23 -3.27 6.81
N TYR A 3 -5.07 -3.78 6.46
CA TYR A 3 -4.34 -3.36 5.28
C TYR A 3 -3.68 -4.56 4.60
N VAL A 4 -3.30 -4.41 3.36
CA VAL A 4 -2.69 -5.47 2.56
C VAL A 4 -1.17 -5.32 2.60
N ARG A 5 -0.46 -6.43 2.75
CA ARG A 5 0.98 -6.49 2.53
C ARG A 5 1.26 -7.26 1.26
N LEU A 6 2.10 -6.72 0.41
CA LEU A 6 2.58 -7.36 -0.81
C LEU A 6 4.10 -7.56 -0.66
N TYR A 7 4.56 -8.79 -0.67
CA TYR A 7 5.95 -9.12 -0.35
C TYR A 7 6.47 -10.24 -1.25
N SER A 8 7.80 -10.37 -1.33
CA SER A 8 8.43 -11.47 -2.04
C SER A 8 8.45 -12.70 -1.16
N GLY A 9 7.79 -13.78 -1.59
CA GLY A 9 7.76 -15.06 -0.89
C GLY A 9 9.07 -15.83 -1.03
N ASP A 10 9.19 -16.93 -0.28
CA ASP A 10 10.40 -17.78 -0.26
C ASP A 10 10.70 -18.39 -1.63
N ASP A 11 9.69 -18.62 -2.45
CA ASP A 11 9.82 -19.13 -3.83
C ASP A 11 10.15 -18.04 -4.86
N GLY A 12 10.34 -16.78 -4.41
CA GLY A 12 10.61 -15.63 -5.24
C GLY A 12 9.37 -14.98 -5.85
N GLN A 13 8.19 -15.59 -5.73
CA GLN A 13 6.94 -15.01 -6.23
C GLN A 13 6.40 -13.98 -5.23
N ALA A 14 5.79 -12.91 -5.74
CA ALA A 14 5.11 -11.94 -4.89
C ALA A 14 3.82 -12.54 -4.34
N ARG A 15 3.51 -12.22 -3.09
CA ARG A 15 2.34 -12.73 -2.36
C ARG A 15 1.68 -11.63 -1.58
N PHE A 16 0.37 -11.79 -1.38
CA PHE A 16 -0.43 -10.91 -0.53
C PHE A 16 -0.69 -11.56 0.82
N GLU A 17 -0.74 -10.73 1.86
CA GLU A 17 -1.31 -11.12 3.15
C GLU A 17 -2.09 -9.95 3.73
N ASP A 18 -3.12 -10.28 4.54
CA ASP A 18 -3.91 -9.27 5.24
C ASP A 18 -3.33 -9.07 6.63
N LEU A 19 -3.05 -7.82 6.96
CA LEU A 19 -2.56 -7.40 8.27
C LEU A 19 -3.54 -6.41 8.89
N GLU A 20 -3.35 -6.12 10.18
CA GLU A 20 -4.17 -5.13 10.89
C GLU A 20 -3.28 -4.12 11.61
N PHE A 21 -3.70 -2.85 11.56
CA PHE A 21 -3.14 -1.85 12.44
C PHE A 21 -3.64 -2.11 13.87
N THR A 22 -2.71 -2.18 14.82
CA THR A 22 -3.01 -2.24 16.24
C THR A 22 -2.99 -0.84 16.80
N PHE A 23 -4.04 -0.46 17.51
CA PHE A 23 -4.18 0.87 18.09
C PHE A 23 -4.06 0.83 19.60
N VAL A 24 -3.34 1.79 20.18
CA VAL A 24 -3.25 1.98 21.62
C VAL A 24 -3.50 3.45 21.97
N PRO A 25 -4.16 3.73 23.13
CA PRO A 25 -4.37 5.10 23.56
C PRO A 25 -3.03 5.80 23.84
N ARG A 26 -2.87 7.01 23.33
CA ARG A 26 -1.67 7.84 23.51
C ARG A 26 -2.03 9.31 23.67
N ASP A 27 -1.21 10.01 24.43
CA ASP A 27 -1.23 11.47 24.51
C ASP A 27 -0.48 12.04 23.30
N PHE A 28 -1.12 11.95 22.15
CA PHE A 28 -0.51 12.22 20.83
C PHE A 28 -0.23 13.70 20.59
N ALA A 29 -1.12 14.58 21.05
CA ALA A 29 -1.04 16.03 20.82
C ALA A 29 -1.53 16.82 22.05
N PRO A 30 -0.78 16.83 23.16
CA PRO A 30 -1.20 17.58 24.36
C PRO A 30 -1.44 19.07 24.05
N PRO A 31 -2.45 19.71 24.62
CA PRO A 31 -3.39 19.24 25.66
C PRO A 31 -4.64 18.52 25.14
N ALA A 32 -4.66 18.06 23.89
CA ALA A 32 -5.79 17.30 23.35
C ALA A 32 -6.00 15.99 24.15
N PRO A 33 -7.25 15.49 24.26
CA PRO A 33 -7.51 14.19 24.87
C PRO A 33 -6.74 13.05 24.18
N LEU A 34 -6.63 11.91 24.86
CA LEU A 34 -6.00 10.72 24.31
C LEU A 34 -6.64 10.32 22.98
N VAL A 35 -5.83 9.84 22.07
CA VAL A 35 -6.29 9.23 20.81
C VAL A 35 -5.69 7.85 20.68
N ASP A 36 -6.35 7.00 19.93
CA ASP A 36 -5.84 5.68 19.59
C ASP A 36 -4.87 5.80 18.42
N VAL A 37 -3.64 5.36 18.62
CA VAL A 37 -2.58 5.45 17.61
C VAL A 37 -1.98 4.08 17.30
N SER A 38 -1.65 3.88 16.03
CA SER A 38 -0.84 2.74 15.60
C SER A 38 0.63 3.01 15.89
N GLU A 39 1.45 1.96 15.88
CA GLU A 39 2.89 2.12 16.00
C GLU A 39 3.41 2.99 14.87
N PRO A 40 4.20 4.04 15.15
CA PRO A 40 4.77 4.89 14.10
C PRO A 40 5.72 4.12 13.20
N VAL A 41 5.67 4.41 11.91
CA VAL A 41 6.61 3.88 10.92
C VAL A 41 7.44 5.04 10.39
N GLY A 42 8.76 4.93 10.48
CA GLY A 42 9.67 5.93 9.93
C GLY A 42 9.51 6.05 8.42
N ALA A 43 9.50 7.28 7.89
CA ALA A 43 9.32 7.56 6.49
C ALA A 43 10.40 8.51 5.97
N SER A 44 10.85 8.30 4.73
CA SER A 44 11.90 9.09 4.09
C SER A 44 11.41 9.97 2.95
N ALA A 45 10.25 9.65 2.36
CA ALA A 45 9.68 10.42 1.26
C ALA A 45 8.17 10.29 1.23
N PHE A 46 7.51 11.35 0.83
CA PHE A 46 6.07 11.39 0.58
C PHE A 46 5.83 11.95 -0.83
N THR A 47 5.05 11.23 -1.63
CA THR A 47 4.72 11.63 -3.00
C THR A 47 3.25 11.32 -3.26
N VAL A 48 2.58 12.15 -4.02
CA VAL A 48 1.24 11.86 -4.50
C VAL A 48 1.30 11.65 -6.01
N ILE A 49 0.78 10.52 -6.47
CA ILE A 49 0.71 10.20 -7.89
C ILE A 49 -0.74 10.17 -8.35
N ARG A 50 -0.94 10.44 -9.63
CA ARG A 50 -2.25 10.39 -10.28
C ARG A 50 -2.15 9.52 -11.52
N LEU A 51 -3.05 8.54 -11.64
CA LEU A 51 -3.10 7.60 -12.74
C LEU A 51 -4.50 7.61 -13.35
N ALA A 52 -4.58 7.71 -14.67
CA ALA A 52 -5.87 7.69 -15.36
C ALA A 52 -6.45 6.28 -15.42
N ALA A 53 -7.76 6.17 -15.48
CA ALA A 53 -8.45 4.92 -15.75
C ALA A 53 -7.90 4.26 -17.02
N GLY A 54 -7.63 2.97 -16.97
CA GLY A 54 -7.02 2.22 -18.06
C GLY A 54 -5.48 2.19 -18.02
N TRP A 55 -4.83 2.99 -17.17
CA TRP A 55 -3.38 2.87 -16.97
C TRP A 55 -3.03 1.46 -16.50
N LYS A 56 -2.02 0.88 -17.12
CA LYS A 56 -1.61 -0.49 -16.84
C LYS A 56 -0.12 -0.64 -17.08
N ASP A 57 0.56 -1.39 -16.23
CA ASP A 57 1.96 -1.77 -16.41
C ASP A 57 2.13 -3.28 -16.52
N ALA A 58 3.30 -3.69 -16.99
CA ALA A 58 3.74 -5.07 -16.87
C ALA A 58 4.25 -5.31 -15.44
N ALA A 59 4.25 -6.56 -15.00
CA ALA A 59 4.76 -6.91 -13.68
C ALA A 59 6.22 -6.49 -13.54
N HIS A 60 6.55 -5.89 -12.40
CA HIS A 60 7.89 -5.45 -12.03
C HIS A 60 8.01 -5.41 -10.50
N PRO A 61 9.22 -5.56 -9.95
CA PRO A 61 9.42 -5.41 -8.51
C PRO A 61 9.17 -3.97 -8.09
N ALA A 62 8.79 -3.79 -6.84
CA ALA A 62 8.65 -2.45 -6.26
C ALA A 62 10.02 -1.75 -6.23
N PRO A 63 10.08 -0.45 -6.55
CA PRO A 63 11.35 0.29 -6.53
C PRO A 63 11.89 0.50 -5.12
N ALA A 64 11.02 0.46 -4.13
CA ALA A 64 11.35 0.62 -2.71
C ALA A 64 10.22 0.07 -1.85
N ARG A 65 10.52 -0.21 -0.58
CA ARG A 65 9.49 -0.51 0.41
C ARG A 65 8.69 0.76 0.68
N GLN A 66 7.36 0.68 0.51
CA GLN A 66 6.53 1.86 0.61
C GLN A 66 5.07 1.51 0.93
N PHE A 67 4.41 2.38 1.69
CA PHE A 67 2.96 2.37 1.78
C PHE A 67 2.36 3.11 0.61
N MET A 68 1.26 2.59 0.10
CA MET A 68 0.42 3.27 -0.87
C MET A 68 -0.99 3.37 -0.30
N ILE A 69 -1.55 4.56 -0.33
CA ILE A 69 -2.86 4.87 0.23
C ILE A 69 -3.72 5.40 -0.91
N VAL A 70 -4.83 4.71 -1.21
CA VAL A 70 -5.75 5.15 -2.26
C VAL A 70 -6.59 6.30 -1.74
N LEU A 71 -6.32 7.50 -2.23
CA LEU A 71 -7.06 8.71 -1.86
C LEU A 71 -8.32 8.89 -2.69
N ALA A 72 -8.30 8.41 -3.93
CA ALA A 72 -9.45 8.45 -4.85
C ALA A 72 -9.30 7.35 -5.90
N GLY A 73 -10.42 6.87 -6.41
CA GLY A 73 -10.44 5.87 -7.49
C GLY A 73 -10.22 4.45 -7.03
N SER A 74 -9.83 3.59 -7.96
CA SER A 74 -9.62 2.17 -7.71
C SER A 74 -8.62 1.56 -8.69
N ALA A 75 -7.95 0.50 -8.26
CA ALA A 75 -6.99 -0.24 -9.06
C ALA A 75 -6.97 -1.71 -8.65
N GLU A 76 -6.64 -2.58 -9.59
CA GLU A 76 -6.34 -3.98 -9.34
C GLU A 76 -4.83 -4.17 -9.32
N VAL A 77 -4.34 -4.92 -8.35
CA VAL A 77 -2.93 -5.31 -8.23
C VAL A 77 -2.84 -6.81 -8.35
N ALA A 78 -2.08 -7.29 -9.32
CA ALA A 78 -1.89 -8.71 -9.60
C ALA A 78 -0.48 -9.15 -9.24
N ALA A 79 -0.36 -10.24 -8.49
CA ALA A 79 0.91 -10.81 -8.08
C ALA A 79 0.72 -12.28 -7.71
N GLY A 80 1.66 -13.14 -8.09
CA GLY A 80 1.69 -14.54 -7.68
C GLY A 80 0.42 -15.33 -8.01
N GLY A 81 -0.29 -14.99 -9.10
CA GLY A 81 -1.53 -15.65 -9.48
C GLY A 81 -2.78 -15.15 -8.74
N GLU A 82 -2.66 -14.14 -7.90
CA GLU A 82 -3.76 -13.51 -7.18
C GLU A 82 -3.92 -12.05 -7.62
N THR A 83 -5.16 -11.57 -7.58
CA THR A 83 -5.48 -10.16 -7.86
C THR A 83 -6.25 -9.57 -6.68
N ARG A 84 -5.86 -8.39 -6.23
CA ARG A 84 -6.54 -7.64 -5.18
C ARG A 84 -7.07 -6.33 -5.73
N LEU A 85 -8.32 -6.03 -5.43
CA LEU A 85 -8.93 -4.73 -5.71
C LEU A 85 -8.63 -3.77 -4.55
N LEU A 86 -8.08 -2.61 -4.88
CA LEU A 86 -7.85 -1.53 -3.94
C LEU A 86 -8.75 -0.36 -4.32
N SER A 87 -9.51 0.12 -3.35
CA SER A 87 -10.45 1.23 -3.49
C SER A 87 -10.10 2.37 -2.55
N THR A 88 -10.76 3.50 -2.69
CA THR A 88 -10.55 4.69 -1.84
C THR A 88 -10.55 4.31 -0.35
N GLY A 89 -9.52 4.71 0.37
CA GLY A 89 -9.31 4.41 1.78
C GLY A 89 -8.48 3.17 2.05
N ASP A 90 -8.21 2.34 1.05
CA ASP A 90 -7.39 1.15 1.22
C ASP A 90 -5.91 1.49 1.31
N VAL A 91 -5.19 0.71 2.11
CA VAL A 91 -3.75 0.84 2.34
C VAL A 91 -3.07 -0.46 1.95
N ILE A 92 -2.01 -0.35 1.18
CA ILE A 92 -1.14 -1.47 0.86
C ILE A 92 0.32 -1.13 1.20
N LEU A 93 0.99 -2.07 1.86
CA LEU A 93 2.43 -2.02 2.10
C LEU A 93 3.11 -2.87 1.02
N VAL A 94 3.87 -2.21 0.16
CA VAL A 94 4.53 -2.86 -0.98
C VAL A 94 5.99 -3.12 -0.59
N GLU A 95 6.35 -4.40 -0.53
CA GLU A 95 7.68 -4.88 -0.12
C GLU A 95 8.28 -5.88 -1.11
N ASP A 96 7.65 -6.12 -2.25
CA ASP A 96 8.10 -7.06 -3.28
C ASP A 96 9.20 -6.43 -4.13
N THR A 97 10.32 -6.11 -3.50
CA THR A 97 11.46 -5.42 -4.11
C THR A 97 12.36 -6.30 -4.94
N THR A 98 12.08 -7.60 -5.00
CA THR A 98 12.84 -8.61 -5.76
C THR A 98 11.90 -9.51 -6.55
N GLY A 99 12.44 -10.20 -7.53
CA GLY A 99 11.68 -11.16 -8.35
C GLY A 99 10.74 -10.49 -9.36
N PRO A 100 9.71 -11.22 -9.83
CA PRO A 100 8.79 -10.70 -10.86
C PRO A 100 7.93 -9.54 -10.40
N GLY A 101 7.70 -9.39 -9.08
CA GLY A 101 6.92 -8.31 -8.52
C GLY A 101 5.42 -8.39 -8.84
N HIS A 102 4.82 -7.24 -9.12
CA HIS A 102 3.39 -7.10 -9.34
C HIS A 102 3.08 -6.21 -10.54
N GLY A 103 1.88 -6.34 -11.06
CA GLY A 103 1.33 -5.45 -12.09
C GLY A 103 0.08 -4.74 -11.57
N THR A 104 -0.18 -3.57 -12.08
CA THR A 104 -1.32 -2.73 -11.68
C THR A 104 -2.18 -2.38 -12.88
N THR A 105 -3.49 -2.41 -12.71
CA THR A 105 -4.47 -1.92 -13.68
C THR A 105 -5.39 -0.94 -12.98
N VAL A 106 -5.43 0.29 -13.45
CA VAL A 106 -6.29 1.34 -12.87
C VAL A 106 -7.68 1.24 -13.49
N LEU A 107 -8.71 1.08 -12.64
CA LEU A 107 -10.09 0.93 -13.06
C LEU A 107 -10.81 2.29 -13.13
N GLU A 108 -10.61 3.12 -12.12
CA GLU A 108 -11.13 4.49 -12.04
C GLU A 108 -9.97 5.44 -11.82
N ASP A 109 -10.04 6.65 -12.37
CA ASP A 109 -9.00 7.66 -12.16
C ASP A 109 -8.56 7.67 -10.71
N ALA A 110 -7.30 7.39 -10.46
CA ALA A 110 -6.78 7.16 -9.13
C ALA A 110 -5.80 8.24 -8.70
N VAL A 111 -5.90 8.62 -7.43
CA VAL A 111 -4.92 9.45 -6.73
C VAL A 111 -4.40 8.64 -5.55
N ILE A 112 -3.10 8.48 -5.47
CA ILE A 112 -2.47 7.59 -4.50
C ILE A 112 -1.36 8.35 -3.78
N ALA A 113 -1.42 8.34 -2.45
CA ALA A 113 -0.31 8.79 -1.62
C ALA A 113 0.70 7.65 -1.49
N VAL A 114 1.96 7.95 -1.73
CA VAL A 114 3.08 7.00 -1.65
C VAL A 114 4.02 7.47 -0.57
N VAL A 115 4.25 6.63 0.44
CA VAL A 115 5.10 6.92 1.59
C VAL A 115 6.22 5.88 1.63
N ARG A 116 7.43 6.30 1.30
CA ARG A 116 8.60 5.42 1.35
C ARG A 116 9.04 5.21 2.80
N VAL A 117 9.23 3.96 3.15
CA VAL A 117 9.57 3.57 4.54
C VAL A 117 10.81 2.69 4.63
#